data_46d0105351d882c58c39f8bc7ef7de97
#
_entry.id   46d0105351d882c58c39f8bc7ef7de97
#
_cell.length_a   1.000
_cell.length_b   1.000
_cell.length_c   1.000
_cell.angle_alpha   90.00
_cell.angle_beta   90.00
_cell.angle_gamma   90.00
#
_symmetry.space_group_name_H-M   'P 1'
#
loop_
_entity.id
_entity.type
_entity.pdbx_description
1 polymer ?
#
loop_
_entity_poly.entity_id
_entity_poly.type
_entity_poly.pdbx_seq_one_letter_code
_entity_poly.pdbx_strand_id
1 'polypeptide(L)'
;MFSVSDVIEKHYPSITEKPLLSKALRFTLRHLLHERELQEFSQDYPHYHGLDFVEQVLEYFNISYSARDVEKDRIPSSGKLVLIANHPIGSLDALALIKLVSEVRKDIKVIANQMLLAITPLHPLLLPVNNMEGGTPKAYIQNIQHHLQQDGVVIVFPSGEVSRLRPQGVRDTRWQSGFLRIAKQAKSPILPVFIEAKNSPLFYGLSMLYKPLSTALLVKEMFKHKRQHLPMRVGELIPYESFSNSKISRNQQVSLFRKHLYKVGNDKQGIFKTQKAIAPAENRAELQAALKQCEELGQTSDGKIIYLYQHSASSPIMREIGRLREVAFRAVGEGTDKRRDIDAYDSHYYHLVLWDKDDLEIAGAYRFGDAKKILDGNLGKGLYSASLFHYTDSMAPYFESGLELGRSFVQPKYWGKRSLDYLWFGLGAFIQRHPQYRYLFGPVSLSDHYPKAAKDLLIHFYSLYFGTTEPVATAKIPYILPKDYKHYFGGDDYKEDFVQLKHMLSSMGMAVPTLFKQYTETYQKGGVHFIDFNIDPDFGHCVDGLMLADLHALKPKKRARYMPNQTS
;
A
#
# COMPACT_ATOMS: atom_id res chain seq x y z
N MET A 1 -12.72 29.94 -22.41
CA MET A 1 -13.36 29.48 -23.66
C MET A 1 -12.26 29.15 -24.66
N PHE A 2 -12.26 27.98 -25.28
CA PHE A 2 -11.23 27.61 -26.26
C PHE A 2 -11.42 28.43 -27.55
N SER A 3 -10.38 29.16 -27.98
CA SER A 3 -10.36 29.88 -29.23
C SER A 3 -9.08 29.55 -30.00
N VAL A 4 -9.24 29.11 -31.24
CA VAL A 4 -8.11 28.88 -32.17
C VAL A 4 -7.30 30.15 -32.39
N SER A 5 -7.95 31.30 -32.39
CA SER A 5 -7.28 32.60 -32.56
C SER A 5 -6.33 32.88 -31.39
N ASP A 6 -6.79 32.68 -30.14
CA ASP A 6 -5.97 32.91 -28.93
C ASP A 6 -4.76 31.96 -28.87
N VAL A 7 -4.95 30.70 -29.29
CA VAL A 7 -3.87 29.72 -29.35
C VAL A 7 -2.81 30.11 -30.39
N ILE A 8 -3.23 30.57 -31.57
CA ILE A 8 -2.31 31.02 -32.63
C ILE A 8 -1.55 32.27 -32.16
N GLU A 9 -2.24 33.26 -31.62
CA GLU A 9 -1.63 34.52 -31.15
C GLU A 9 -0.62 34.27 -30.02
N LYS A 10 -0.94 33.38 -29.11
CA LYS A 10 -0.07 33.07 -27.97
C LYS A 10 1.13 32.20 -28.32
N HIS A 11 0.99 31.25 -29.24
CA HIS A 11 2.04 30.25 -29.50
C HIS A 11 2.72 30.35 -30.85
N TYR A 12 2.12 31.13 -31.81
CA TYR A 12 2.65 31.31 -33.15
C TYR A 12 2.52 32.76 -33.65
N PRO A 13 3.07 33.75 -32.94
CA PRO A 13 2.91 35.18 -33.25
C PRO A 13 3.41 35.55 -34.65
N SER A 14 4.44 34.86 -35.15
CA SER A 14 4.96 35.11 -36.52
C SER A 14 3.97 34.81 -37.67
N ILE A 15 2.90 34.06 -37.40
CA ILE A 15 1.84 33.76 -38.38
C ILE A 15 0.83 34.89 -38.42
N THR A 16 0.66 35.66 -37.36
CA THR A 16 -0.28 36.78 -37.29
C THR A 16 0.17 37.97 -38.16
N GLU A 17 1.47 38.07 -38.44
CA GLU A 17 2.06 39.16 -39.28
C GLU A 17 1.71 39.06 -40.77
N LYS A 18 1.14 37.92 -41.23
CA LYS A 18 0.74 37.71 -42.64
C LYS A 18 -0.78 37.56 -42.79
N PRO A 19 -1.54 38.66 -43.06
CA PRO A 19 -3.00 38.68 -42.88
C PRO A 19 -3.77 37.68 -43.75
N LEU A 20 -3.40 37.49 -45.01
CA LEU A 20 -4.08 36.55 -45.92
C LEU A 20 -3.81 35.07 -45.53
N LEU A 21 -2.55 34.76 -45.21
CA LEU A 21 -2.15 33.42 -44.79
C LEU A 21 -2.75 33.07 -43.42
N SER A 22 -2.78 34.04 -42.51
CA SER A 22 -3.37 33.95 -41.19
C SER A 22 -4.88 33.67 -41.28
N LYS A 23 -5.62 34.34 -42.16
CA LYS A 23 -7.07 34.18 -42.32
C LYS A 23 -7.42 32.79 -42.87
N ALA A 24 -6.72 32.34 -43.91
CA ALA A 24 -6.91 30.99 -44.47
C ALA A 24 -6.54 29.89 -43.48
N LEU A 25 -5.42 30.05 -42.75
CA LEU A 25 -4.96 29.11 -41.75
C LEU A 25 -5.91 29.04 -40.55
N ARG A 26 -6.40 30.19 -40.05
CA ARG A 26 -7.41 30.26 -38.97
C ARG A 26 -8.69 29.55 -39.36
N PHE A 27 -9.18 29.79 -40.59
CA PHE A 27 -10.38 29.13 -41.10
C PHE A 27 -10.20 27.61 -41.17
N THR A 28 -9.07 27.15 -41.72
CA THR A 28 -8.76 25.73 -41.84
C THR A 28 -8.59 25.07 -40.46
N LEU A 29 -7.89 25.74 -39.52
CA LEU A 29 -7.68 25.24 -38.18
C LEU A 29 -8.98 25.23 -37.35
N ARG A 30 -9.84 26.26 -37.48
CA ARG A 30 -11.16 26.26 -36.81
C ARG A 30 -12.01 25.08 -37.23
N HIS A 31 -12.02 24.75 -38.50
CA HIS A 31 -12.76 23.60 -39.01
C HIS A 31 -12.09 22.28 -38.62
N LEU A 32 -10.75 22.20 -38.69
CA LEU A 32 -10.00 20.99 -38.30
C LEU A 32 -10.09 20.67 -36.81
N LEU A 33 -10.11 21.73 -35.99
CA LEU A 33 -10.18 21.63 -34.54
C LEU A 33 -11.60 21.61 -33.99
N HIS A 34 -12.61 21.58 -34.85
CA HIS A 34 -14.02 21.57 -34.43
C HIS A 34 -14.34 22.68 -33.40
N GLU A 35 -13.79 23.90 -33.62
CA GLU A 35 -13.90 25.02 -32.67
C GLU A 35 -15.36 25.32 -32.32
N ARG A 36 -16.26 25.26 -33.29
CA ARG A 36 -17.69 25.53 -33.11
C ARG A 36 -18.32 24.52 -32.14
N GLU A 37 -18.10 23.22 -32.35
CA GLU A 37 -18.65 22.17 -31.53
C GLU A 37 -18.09 22.22 -30.09
N LEU A 38 -16.81 22.59 -29.92
CA LEU A 38 -16.20 22.79 -28.60
C LEU A 38 -16.76 24.04 -27.90
N GLN A 39 -17.10 25.10 -28.65
CA GLN A 39 -17.73 26.29 -28.10
C GLN A 39 -19.19 26.03 -27.72
N GLU A 40 -19.97 25.34 -28.54
CA GLU A 40 -21.33 24.90 -28.24
C GLU A 40 -21.32 24.03 -26.99
N PHE A 41 -20.45 23.04 -26.90
CA PHE A 41 -20.27 22.20 -25.69
C PHE A 41 -19.98 23.06 -24.45
N SER A 42 -19.09 24.05 -24.55
CA SER A 42 -18.74 24.92 -23.41
C SER A 42 -19.88 25.86 -23.01
N GLN A 43 -20.78 26.22 -23.93
CA GLN A 43 -21.99 27.00 -23.64
C GLN A 43 -23.11 26.18 -23.02
N ASP A 44 -23.26 24.92 -23.47
CA ASP A 44 -24.27 24.00 -22.96
C ASP A 44 -23.94 23.51 -21.54
N TYR A 45 -22.63 23.41 -21.22
CA TYR A 45 -22.15 22.84 -19.96
C TYR A 45 -21.18 23.75 -19.18
N PRO A 46 -21.55 25.02 -18.89
CA PRO A 46 -20.63 26.01 -18.31
C PRO A 46 -20.25 25.74 -16.84
N HIS A 47 -21.02 24.89 -16.14
CA HIS A 47 -20.88 24.67 -14.70
C HIS A 47 -20.06 23.42 -14.35
N TYR A 48 -19.73 22.58 -15.32
CA TYR A 48 -19.01 21.35 -15.05
C TYR A 48 -17.50 21.59 -14.91
N HIS A 49 -16.91 21.06 -13.84
CA HIS A 49 -15.49 21.11 -13.54
C HIS A 49 -14.96 19.77 -13.01
N GLY A 50 -13.67 19.52 -13.17
CA GLY A 50 -13.03 18.32 -12.63
C GLY A 50 -13.64 17.04 -13.17
N LEU A 51 -14.06 16.15 -12.27
CA LEU A 51 -14.59 14.82 -12.64
C LEU A 51 -15.94 14.89 -13.35
N ASP A 52 -16.80 15.85 -12.99
CA ASP A 52 -18.09 16.01 -13.64
C ASP A 52 -17.93 16.48 -15.10
N PHE A 53 -16.94 17.34 -15.36
CA PHE A 53 -16.58 17.70 -16.72
C PHE A 53 -16.04 16.50 -17.52
N VAL A 54 -15.21 15.65 -16.89
CA VAL A 54 -14.72 14.41 -17.53
C VAL A 54 -15.89 13.51 -17.94
N GLU A 55 -16.87 13.33 -17.05
CA GLU A 55 -18.05 12.52 -17.30
C GLU A 55 -18.85 13.07 -18.47
N GLN A 56 -19.14 14.36 -18.45
CA GLN A 56 -19.91 15.03 -19.51
C GLN A 56 -19.21 14.97 -20.88
N VAL A 57 -17.88 15.08 -20.91
CA VAL A 57 -17.13 14.91 -22.17
C VAL A 57 -17.23 13.47 -22.69
N LEU A 58 -17.11 12.46 -21.83
CA LEU A 58 -17.25 11.06 -22.24
C LEU A 58 -18.66 10.75 -22.75
N GLU A 59 -19.70 11.30 -22.11
CA GLU A 59 -21.09 11.20 -22.58
C GLU A 59 -21.28 11.87 -23.93
N TYR A 60 -20.81 13.11 -24.12
CA TYR A 60 -20.92 13.85 -25.38
C TYR A 60 -20.30 13.08 -26.55
N PHE A 61 -19.15 12.44 -26.34
CA PHE A 61 -18.50 11.60 -27.34
C PHE A 61 -19.06 10.16 -27.37
N ASN A 62 -19.96 9.80 -26.46
CA ASN A 62 -20.48 8.45 -26.25
C ASN A 62 -19.33 7.42 -26.14
N ILE A 63 -18.35 7.73 -25.29
CA ILE A 63 -17.22 6.88 -24.99
C ILE A 63 -17.55 6.03 -23.78
N SER A 64 -17.47 4.70 -23.96
CA SER A 64 -17.52 3.73 -22.86
C SER A 64 -16.13 3.15 -22.60
N TYR A 65 -15.94 2.65 -21.39
CA TYR A 65 -14.71 1.96 -21.00
C TYR A 65 -15.07 0.74 -20.14
N SER A 66 -14.17 -0.21 -20.07
CA SER A 66 -14.30 -1.36 -19.17
C SER A 66 -12.95 -1.81 -18.63
N ALA A 67 -12.98 -2.30 -17.40
CA ALA A 67 -11.94 -3.12 -16.80
C ALA A 67 -12.63 -4.30 -16.11
N ARG A 68 -11.97 -5.44 -16.01
CA ARG A 68 -12.51 -6.59 -15.28
C ARG A 68 -12.66 -6.21 -13.79
N ASP A 69 -13.69 -6.69 -13.11
CA ASP A 69 -13.92 -6.35 -11.69
C ASP A 69 -12.72 -6.71 -10.82
N VAL A 70 -12.13 -7.89 -11.03
CA VAL A 70 -10.89 -8.30 -10.34
C VAL A 70 -9.68 -7.39 -10.63
N GLU A 71 -9.69 -6.66 -11.74
CA GLU A 71 -8.65 -5.69 -12.09
C GLU A 71 -8.93 -4.31 -11.51
N LYS A 72 -10.20 -3.88 -11.42
CA LYS A 72 -10.59 -2.66 -10.68
C LYS A 72 -10.16 -2.76 -9.22
N ASP A 73 -10.27 -3.92 -8.62
CA ASP A 73 -9.79 -4.25 -7.28
C ASP A 73 -8.28 -4.07 -7.07
N ARG A 74 -7.50 -3.95 -8.15
CA ARG A 74 -6.05 -3.67 -8.09
C ARG A 74 -5.73 -2.19 -7.92
N ILE A 75 -6.71 -1.30 -8.07
CA ILE A 75 -6.56 0.14 -7.80
C ILE A 75 -6.66 0.34 -6.28
N PRO A 76 -5.59 0.82 -5.61
CA PRO A 76 -5.63 1.07 -4.17
C PRO A 76 -6.64 2.19 -3.85
N SER A 77 -7.50 1.96 -2.86
CA SER A 77 -8.49 2.95 -2.41
C SER A 77 -7.89 4.11 -1.61
N SER A 78 -6.65 3.98 -1.14
CA SER A 78 -5.92 4.99 -0.36
C SER A 78 -4.41 4.83 -0.52
N GLY A 79 -3.65 5.81 -0.04
CA GLY A 79 -2.20 5.85 -0.12
C GLY A 79 -1.70 6.43 -1.44
N LYS A 80 -0.45 6.94 -1.41
CA LYS A 80 0.21 7.53 -2.57
C LYS A 80 0.37 6.53 -3.71
N LEU A 81 0.14 6.98 -4.95
CA LEU A 81 0.19 6.12 -6.13
C LEU A 81 0.67 6.88 -7.35
N VAL A 82 1.64 6.31 -8.06
CA VAL A 82 1.97 6.71 -9.44
C VAL A 82 1.36 5.70 -10.40
N LEU A 83 0.37 6.12 -11.19
CA LEU A 83 -0.24 5.29 -12.21
C LEU A 83 0.41 5.59 -13.55
N ILE A 84 0.85 4.56 -14.27
CA ILE A 84 1.44 4.69 -15.60
C ILE A 84 0.58 4.01 -16.64
N ALA A 85 0.36 4.68 -17.78
CA ALA A 85 -0.41 4.12 -18.87
C ALA A 85 0.25 4.39 -20.25
N ASN A 86 -0.07 3.55 -21.24
CA ASN A 86 0.15 3.89 -22.64
C ASN A 86 -0.88 4.93 -23.11
N HIS A 87 -0.58 5.63 -24.19
CA HIS A 87 -1.38 6.75 -24.70
C HIS A 87 -1.82 6.52 -26.16
N PRO A 88 -2.77 5.60 -26.41
CA PRO A 88 -3.07 5.16 -27.76
C PRO A 88 -3.78 6.19 -28.64
N ILE A 89 -4.74 6.95 -28.12
CA ILE A 89 -5.59 7.86 -28.92
C ILE A 89 -5.56 9.32 -28.49
N GLY A 90 -4.97 9.65 -27.35
CA GLY A 90 -4.82 11.03 -26.88
C GLY A 90 -5.81 11.41 -25.78
N SER A 91 -6.56 12.53 -25.95
CA SER A 91 -7.36 13.10 -24.85
C SER A 91 -8.40 12.15 -24.26
N LEU A 92 -9.11 11.40 -25.10
CA LEU A 92 -10.24 10.56 -24.66
C LEU A 92 -9.80 9.35 -23.84
N ASP A 93 -8.65 8.76 -24.11
CA ASP A 93 -8.14 7.66 -23.30
C ASP A 93 -7.70 8.13 -21.90
N ALA A 94 -7.15 9.35 -21.81
CA ALA A 94 -6.81 9.95 -20.53
C ALA A 94 -8.05 10.25 -19.69
N LEU A 95 -9.11 10.80 -20.30
CA LEU A 95 -10.38 11.06 -19.60
C LEU A 95 -11.06 9.78 -19.15
N ALA A 96 -11.09 8.75 -20.00
CA ALA A 96 -11.64 7.43 -19.63
C ALA A 96 -10.85 6.78 -18.49
N LEU A 97 -9.52 6.91 -18.48
CA LEU A 97 -8.69 6.42 -17.39
C LEU A 97 -8.94 7.18 -16.07
N ILE A 98 -9.08 8.51 -16.13
CA ILE A 98 -9.47 9.32 -14.96
C ILE A 98 -10.81 8.82 -14.41
N LYS A 99 -11.81 8.60 -15.28
CA LYS A 99 -13.13 8.15 -14.88
C LYS A 99 -13.06 6.75 -14.24
N LEU A 100 -12.33 5.79 -14.84
CA LEU A 100 -12.13 4.46 -14.25
C LEU A 100 -11.53 4.54 -12.84
N VAL A 101 -10.46 5.33 -12.65
CA VAL A 101 -9.83 5.48 -11.34
C VAL A 101 -10.77 6.19 -10.36
N SER A 102 -11.60 7.13 -10.85
CA SER A 102 -12.55 7.87 -10.04
C SER A 102 -13.70 7.03 -9.46
N GLU A 103 -13.92 5.83 -9.97
CA GLU A 103 -14.85 4.86 -9.39
C GLU A 103 -14.35 4.35 -8.02
N VAL A 104 -13.03 4.34 -7.81
CA VAL A 104 -12.39 3.86 -6.58
C VAL A 104 -11.99 4.99 -5.64
N ARG A 105 -11.42 6.10 -6.19
CA ARG A 105 -10.95 7.24 -5.39
C ARG A 105 -10.97 8.54 -6.19
N LYS A 106 -11.12 9.68 -5.48
CA LYS A 106 -11.35 10.99 -6.12
C LYS A 106 -10.13 11.91 -6.13
N ASP A 107 -9.07 11.61 -5.41
CA ASP A 107 -7.84 12.40 -5.24
C ASP A 107 -6.85 12.20 -6.41
N ILE A 108 -7.35 12.38 -7.62
CA ILE A 108 -6.64 12.11 -8.86
C ILE A 108 -6.05 13.40 -9.44
N LYS A 109 -4.79 13.35 -9.84
CA LYS A 109 -4.15 14.37 -10.68
C LYS A 109 -3.44 13.70 -11.86
N VAL A 110 -3.40 14.41 -12.98
CA VAL A 110 -2.75 13.94 -14.21
C VAL A 110 -1.61 14.87 -14.59
N ILE A 111 -0.45 14.30 -14.86
CA ILE A 111 0.65 15.08 -15.44
C ILE A 111 0.34 15.40 -16.89
N ALA A 112 0.24 16.68 -17.21
CA ALA A 112 -0.18 17.15 -18.49
C ALA A 112 0.70 18.29 -19.03
N ASN A 113 0.73 18.45 -20.36
CA ASN A 113 1.39 19.60 -21.00
C ASN A 113 0.66 20.90 -20.63
N GLN A 114 1.39 21.99 -20.48
CA GLN A 114 0.86 23.33 -20.22
C GLN A 114 -0.25 23.77 -21.20
N MET A 115 -0.23 23.29 -22.43
CA MET A 115 -1.29 23.58 -23.40
C MET A 115 -2.68 23.15 -22.94
N LEU A 116 -2.78 22.08 -22.11
CA LEU A 116 -4.05 21.62 -21.55
C LEU A 116 -4.62 22.57 -20.48
N LEU A 117 -3.83 23.52 -19.98
CA LEU A 117 -4.32 24.60 -19.13
C LEU A 117 -5.27 25.56 -19.85
N ALA A 118 -5.33 25.53 -21.18
CA ALA A 118 -6.36 26.25 -21.94
C ALA A 118 -7.78 25.71 -21.68
N ILE A 119 -7.90 24.46 -21.15
CA ILE A 119 -9.18 23.85 -20.80
C ILE A 119 -9.42 24.05 -19.31
N THR A 120 -9.92 25.23 -18.95
CA THR A 120 -10.16 25.66 -17.55
C THR A 120 -10.92 24.63 -16.71
N PRO A 121 -11.99 23.96 -17.20
CA PRO A 121 -12.70 22.94 -16.42
C PRO A 121 -11.85 21.76 -15.94
N LEU A 122 -10.72 21.46 -16.60
CA LEU A 122 -9.81 20.39 -16.19
C LEU A 122 -8.76 20.81 -15.15
N HIS A 123 -8.60 22.10 -14.84
CA HIS A 123 -7.58 22.59 -13.90
C HIS A 123 -7.55 21.83 -12.58
N PRO A 124 -8.70 21.48 -11.95
CA PRO A 124 -8.70 20.72 -10.70
C PRO A 124 -7.99 19.37 -10.79
N LEU A 125 -7.85 18.79 -12.00
CA LEU A 125 -7.25 17.47 -12.24
C LEU A 125 -5.82 17.54 -12.79
N LEU A 126 -5.30 18.71 -13.17
CA LEU A 126 -4.03 18.82 -13.88
C LEU A 126 -2.86 19.18 -12.97
N LEU A 127 -1.72 18.52 -13.24
CA LEU A 127 -0.40 18.91 -12.77
C LEU A 127 0.43 19.29 -14.01
N PRO A 128 0.57 20.57 -14.33
CA PRO A 128 1.22 21.00 -15.56
C PRO A 128 2.73 20.72 -15.51
N VAL A 129 3.29 20.28 -16.64
CA VAL A 129 4.73 20.14 -16.86
C VAL A 129 5.13 20.77 -18.18
N ASN A 130 6.32 21.35 -18.25
CA ASN A 130 6.86 21.89 -19.50
C ASN A 130 7.72 20.82 -20.18
N ASN A 131 7.21 20.25 -21.27
CA ASN A 131 7.92 19.24 -22.07
C ASN A 131 8.57 19.82 -23.33
N MET A 132 8.33 21.10 -23.67
CA MET A 132 8.70 21.68 -24.97
C MET A 132 9.94 22.56 -24.93
N GLU A 133 10.22 23.26 -23.84
CA GLU A 133 11.36 24.17 -23.73
C GLU A 133 11.99 24.05 -22.33
N GLY A 134 13.20 23.47 -22.24
CA GLY A 134 14.02 23.43 -21.02
C GLY A 134 13.29 22.88 -19.78
N GLY A 135 13.93 22.24 -18.88
CA GLY A 135 13.39 21.43 -17.79
C GLY A 135 12.16 21.96 -17.04
N THR A 136 11.35 21.05 -16.54
CA THR A 136 10.16 21.36 -15.71
C THR A 136 10.55 22.24 -14.51
N PRO A 137 9.90 23.40 -14.29
CA PRO A 137 10.19 24.26 -13.16
C PRO A 137 10.11 23.52 -11.82
N LYS A 138 11.00 23.85 -10.90
CA LYS A 138 11.09 23.20 -9.57
C LYS A 138 9.75 23.20 -8.82
N ALA A 139 8.98 24.28 -8.95
CA ALA A 139 7.65 24.43 -8.34
C ALA A 139 6.66 23.34 -8.80
N TYR A 140 6.66 22.96 -10.07
CA TYR A 140 5.76 21.90 -10.56
C TYR A 140 6.13 20.52 -10.00
N ILE A 141 7.44 20.25 -9.85
CA ILE A 141 7.90 19.01 -9.23
C ILE A 141 7.49 18.98 -7.76
N GLN A 142 7.58 20.11 -7.05
CA GLN A 142 7.15 20.23 -5.67
C GLN A 142 5.64 19.97 -5.50
N ASN A 143 4.81 20.50 -6.38
CA ASN A 143 3.35 20.25 -6.35
C ASN A 143 3.00 18.76 -6.57
N ILE A 144 3.73 18.09 -7.48
CA ILE A 144 3.56 16.64 -7.69
C ILE A 144 3.94 15.87 -6.41
N GLN A 145 5.08 16.22 -5.80
CA GLN A 145 5.52 15.56 -4.56
C GLN A 145 4.57 15.83 -3.40
N HIS A 146 4.10 17.06 -3.27
CA HIS A 146 3.12 17.42 -2.24
C HIS A 146 1.83 16.62 -2.36
N HIS A 147 1.27 16.49 -3.58
CA HIS A 147 0.08 15.69 -3.82
C HIS A 147 0.28 14.21 -3.45
N LEU A 148 1.44 13.62 -3.79
CA LEU A 148 1.77 12.25 -3.39
C LEU A 148 1.99 12.12 -1.88
N GLN A 149 2.54 13.14 -1.20
CA GLN A 149 2.70 13.15 0.27
C GLN A 149 1.36 13.23 1.00
N GLN A 150 0.32 13.74 0.34
CA GLN A 150 -1.07 13.73 0.81
C GLN A 150 -1.81 12.44 0.40
N ASP A 151 -1.08 11.38 0.08
CA ASP A 151 -1.61 10.09 -0.35
C ASP A 151 -2.40 10.10 -1.67
N GLY A 152 -2.21 11.13 -2.51
CA GLY A 152 -2.91 11.28 -3.78
C GLY A 152 -2.39 10.37 -4.90
N VAL A 153 -3.20 10.27 -5.98
CA VAL A 153 -2.86 9.56 -7.22
C VAL A 153 -2.32 10.52 -8.26
N VAL A 154 -1.21 10.16 -8.87
CA VAL A 154 -0.64 10.87 -10.02
C VAL A 154 -0.63 9.97 -11.25
N ILE A 155 -1.44 10.30 -12.26
CA ILE A 155 -1.46 9.59 -13.54
C ILE A 155 -0.40 10.18 -14.45
N VAL A 156 0.37 9.31 -15.08
CA VAL A 156 1.45 9.66 -16.01
C VAL A 156 1.33 8.86 -17.30
N PHE A 157 1.44 9.54 -18.43
CA PHE A 157 1.65 8.93 -19.74
C PHE A 157 3.12 9.10 -20.12
N PRO A 158 4.00 8.10 -19.87
CA PRO A 158 5.45 8.31 -19.91
C PRO A 158 6.02 8.60 -21.30
N SER A 159 5.28 8.31 -22.38
CA SER A 159 5.67 8.66 -23.76
C SER A 159 5.65 10.17 -24.00
N GLY A 160 4.78 10.91 -23.27
CA GLY A 160 4.54 12.33 -23.49
C GLY A 160 3.88 12.67 -24.83
N GLU A 161 3.58 11.66 -25.64
CA GLU A 161 2.87 11.75 -26.93
C GLU A 161 2.05 10.50 -27.18
N VAL A 162 1.11 10.57 -28.12
CA VAL A 162 0.28 9.42 -28.51
C VAL A 162 1.09 8.31 -29.18
N SER A 163 0.61 7.08 -29.02
CA SER A 163 1.23 5.89 -29.62
C SER A 163 1.34 6.00 -31.14
N ARG A 164 2.36 5.38 -31.70
CA ARG A 164 2.66 5.39 -33.14
C ARG A 164 2.62 3.96 -33.70
N LEU A 165 2.41 3.85 -35.01
CA LEU A 165 2.54 2.57 -35.71
C LEU A 165 4.01 2.14 -35.71
N ARG A 166 4.26 0.89 -35.31
CA ARG A 166 5.56 0.24 -35.28
C ARG A 166 5.45 -1.15 -35.90
N PRO A 167 6.55 -1.83 -36.25
CA PRO A 167 6.48 -3.19 -36.79
C PRO A 167 5.75 -4.18 -35.87
N GLN A 168 5.77 -3.93 -34.55
CA GLN A 168 5.09 -4.76 -33.55
C GLN A 168 3.65 -4.27 -33.23
N GLY A 169 3.06 -3.43 -34.08
CA GLY A 169 1.75 -2.81 -33.91
C GLY A 169 1.80 -1.38 -33.33
N VAL A 170 0.64 -0.88 -32.92
CA VAL A 170 0.53 0.46 -32.32
C VAL A 170 1.14 0.42 -30.92
N ARG A 171 2.18 1.24 -30.72
CA ARG A 171 2.91 1.31 -29.45
C ARG A 171 3.41 2.72 -29.17
N ASP A 172 3.53 3.02 -27.89
CA ASP A 172 4.18 4.25 -27.44
C ASP A 172 5.59 4.38 -28.03
N THR A 173 6.02 5.60 -28.20
CA THR A 173 7.40 5.96 -28.52
C THR A 173 8.32 5.69 -27.32
N ARG A 174 9.48 6.31 -27.26
CA ARG A 174 10.39 6.18 -26.13
C ARG A 174 9.77 6.80 -24.87
N TRP A 175 9.72 6.05 -23.78
CA TRP A 175 9.27 6.55 -22.51
C TRP A 175 10.31 7.46 -21.84
N GLN A 176 9.83 8.54 -21.24
CA GLN A 176 10.63 9.46 -20.43
C GLN A 176 10.74 8.95 -18.99
N SER A 177 11.87 9.28 -18.34
CA SER A 177 12.13 8.78 -16.97
C SER A 177 11.46 9.59 -15.86
N GLY A 178 10.64 10.57 -16.17
CA GLY A 178 9.98 11.47 -15.21
C GLY A 178 9.17 10.73 -14.16
N PHE A 179 8.31 9.80 -14.57
CA PHE A 179 7.48 9.00 -13.69
C PHE A 179 8.30 8.20 -12.67
N LEU A 180 9.42 7.61 -13.12
CA LEU A 180 10.29 6.81 -12.26
C LEU A 180 11.00 7.66 -11.22
N ARG A 181 11.42 8.89 -11.60
CA ARG A 181 12.00 9.85 -10.66
C ARG A 181 10.98 10.28 -9.61
N ILE A 182 9.75 10.60 -10.04
CA ILE A 182 8.64 10.97 -9.15
C ILE A 182 8.34 9.83 -8.16
N ALA A 183 8.17 8.61 -8.66
CA ALA A 183 7.89 7.45 -7.83
C ALA A 183 9.01 7.15 -6.83
N LYS A 184 10.29 7.22 -7.26
CA LYS A 184 11.44 7.01 -6.37
C LYS A 184 11.56 8.08 -5.30
N GLN A 185 11.36 9.35 -5.64
CA GLN A 185 11.46 10.46 -4.71
C GLN A 185 10.34 10.44 -3.65
N ALA A 186 9.12 10.08 -4.06
CA ALA A 186 7.99 9.92 -3.16
C ALA A 186 7.96 8.57 -2.42
N LYS A 187 8.84 7.62 -2.75
CA LYS A 187 8.76 6.21 -2.34
C LYS A 187 7.34 5.66 -2.60
N SER A 188 6.81 5.92 -3.79
CA SER A 188 5.45 5.56 -4.19
C SER A 188 5.47 4.27 -5.00
N PRO A 189 4.53 3.34 -4.78
CA PRO A 189 4.33 2.22 -5.68
C PRO A 189 3.86 2.71 -7.06
N ILE A 190 3.99 1.83 -8.07
CA ILE A 190 3.57 2.11 -9.45
C ILE A 190 2.48 1.12 -9.86
N LEU A 191 1.37 1.62 -10.40
CA LEU A 191 0.29 0.82 -10.98
C LEU A 191 0.31 0.95 -12.51
N PRO A 192 0.55 -0.13 -13.27
CA PRO A 192 0.49 -0.11 -14.72
C PRO A 192 -0.96 -0.32 -15.21
N VAL A 193 -1.44 0.53 -16.12
CA VAL A 193 -2.73 0.35 -16.79
C VAL A 193 -2.52 0.40 -18.30
N PHE A 194 -2.89 -0.67 -18.99
CA PHE A 194 -2.84 -0.75 -20.44
C PHE A 194 -4.20 -0.41 -21.02
N ILE A 195 -4.24 0.53 -21.97
CA ILE A 195 -5.45 0.98 -22.68
C ILE A 195 -5.42 0.39 -24.08
N GLU A 196 -6.46 -0.36 -24.45
CA GLU A 196 -6.60 -0.94 -25.76
C GLU A 196 -7.39 -0.02 -26.68
N ALA A 197 -6.68 0.74 -27.52
CA ALA A 197 -7.29 1.62 -28.50
C ALA A 197 -6.33 1.88 -29.67
N LYS A 198 -6.87 2.39 -30.77
CA LYS A 198 -6.10 2.75 -31.97
C LYS A 198 -6.74 3.95 -32.66
N ASN A 199 -5.92 4.89 -33.15
CA ASN A 199 -6.34 5.92 -34.08
C ASN A 199 -6.55 5.35 -35.50
N SER A 200 -7.11 6.15 -36.41
CA SER A 200 -7.34 5.71 -37.76
C SER A 200 -6.04 5.43 -38.52
N PRO A 201 -6.05 4.56 -39.56
CA PRO A 201 -4.87 4.33 -40.40
C PRO A 201 -4.36 5.64 -41.07
N LEU A 202 -5.27 6.54 -41.40
CA LEU A 202 -4.94 7.87 -41.97
C LEU A 202 -4.11 8.70 -41.00
N PHE A 203 -4.47 8.69 -39.70
CA PHE A 203 -3.68 9.37 -38.65
C PHE A 203 -2.25 8.85 -38.62
N TYR A 204 -2.07 7.52 -38.61
CA TYR A 204 -0.73 6.94 -38.60
C TYR A 204 0.09 7.24 -39.84
N GLY A 205 -0.52 7.20 -41.04
CA GLY A 205 0.14 7.52 -42.28
C GLY A 205 0.62 8.97 -42.32
N LEU A 206 -0.25 9.94 -42.02
CA LEU A 206 0.08 11.36 -42.00
C LEU A 206 1.07 11.72 -40.88
N SER A 207 0.96 11.05 -39.74
CA SER A 207 1.88 11.27 -38.61
C SER A 207 3.32 10.82 -38.89
N MET A 208 3.54 9.91 -39.82
CA MET A 208 4.86 9.52 -40.29
C MET A 208 5.51 10.58 -41.18
N LEU A 209 4.70 11.34 -41.96
CA LEU A 209 5.19 12.33 -42.91
C LEU A 209 5.55 13.65 -42.22
N TYR A 210 4.72 14.14 -41.30
CA TYR A 210 4.95 15.44 -40.66
C TYR A 210 4.37 15.53 -39.23
N LYS A 211 5.25 15.51 -38.21
CA LYS A 211 4.87 15.49 -36.79
C LYS A 211 3.94 16.62 -36.33
N PRO A 212 4.15 17.92 -36.68
CA PRO A 212 3.25 19.00 -36.25
C PRO A 212 1.81 18.84 -36.73
N LEU A 213 1.60 18.29 -37.93
CA LEU A 213 0.27 18.03 -38.45
C LEU A 213 -0.48 16.98 -37.61
N SER A 214 0.24 16.04 -37.02
CA SER A 214 -0.38 15.00 -36.19
C SER A 214 -1.05 15.57 -34.93
N THR A 215 -0.58 16.68 -34.37
CA THR A 215 -1.20 17.31 -33.20
C THR A 215 -2.56 17.93 -33.55
N ALA A 216 -2.66 18.60 -34.69
CA ALA A 216 -3.92 19.14 -35.18
C ALA A 216 -4.91 18.02 -35.58
N LEU A 217 -4.39 16.89 -36.10
CA LEU A 217 -5.21 15.74 -36.46
C LEU A 217 -5.77 15.00 -35.23
N LEU A 218 -5.17 15.13 -34.05
CA LEU A 218 -5.67 14.49 -32.82
C LEU A 218 -7.08 14.96 -32.46
N VAL A 219 -7.38 16.24 -32.61
CA VAL A 219 -8.72 16.77 -32.36
C VAL A 219 -9.72 16.19 -33.37
N LYS A 220 -9.35 16.13 -34.64
CA LYS A 220 -10.18 15.50 -35.66
C LYS A 220 -10.39 14.02 -35.42
N GLU A 221 -9.36 13.30 -34.98
CA GLU A 221 -9.49 11.89 -34.55
C GLU A 221 -10.42 11.75 -33.34
N MET A 222 -10.35 12.66 -32.36
CA MET A 222 -11.25 12.67 -31.21
C MET A 222 -12.72 12.69 -31.63
N PHE A 223 -13.09 13.51 -32.61
CA PHE A 223 -14.46 13.53 -33.14
C PHE A 223 -14.82 12.31 -34.00
N LYS A 224 -13.85 11.60 -34.57
CA LYS A 224 -14.09 10.27 -35.22
C LYS A 224 -14.30 9.14 -34.24
N HIS A 225 -13.76 9.24 -33.03
CA HIS A 225 -13.89 8.22 -32.00
C HIS A 225 -15.24 8.25 -31.27
N LYS A 226 -16.23 8.99 -31.74
CA LYS A 226 -17.59 8.95 -31.21
C LYS A 226 -18.11 7.49 -31.20
N ARG A 227 -18.70 7.06 -30.07
CA ARG A 227 -19.24 5.72 -29.83
C ARG A 227 -18.16 4.60 -29.77
N GLN A 228 -16.98 4.92 -29.24
CA GLN A 228 -15.93 3.91 -29.07
C GLN A 228 -15.97 3.32 -27.64
N HIS A 229 -15.68 2.01 -27.57
CA HIS A 229 -15.42 1.31 -26.32
C HIS A 229 -13.90 1.17 -26.10
N LEU A 230 -13.44 1.46 -24.87
CA LEU A 230 -12.03 1.45 -24.46
C LEU A 230 -11.79 0.36 -23.40
N PRO A 231 -11.44 -0.88 -23.79
CA PRO A 231 -11.01 -1.86 -22.83
C PRO A 231 -9.71 -1.43 -22.14
N MET A 232 -9.65 -1.62 -20.82
CA MET A 232 -8.45 -1.34 -20.02
C MET A 232 -8.03 -2.59 -19.23
N ARG A 233 -6.72 -2.80 -19.13
CA ARG A 233 -6.10 -3.84 -18.31
C ARG A 233 -5.35 -3.20 -17.18
N VAL A 234 -5.80 -3.38 -15.96
CA VAL A 234 -5.13 -2.92 -14.77
C VAL A 234 -4.20 -4.01 -14.26
N GLY A 235 -2.89 -3.74 -14.23
CA GLY A 235 -1.90 -4.65 -13.68
C GLY A 235 -1.93 -4.69 -12.15
N GLU A 236 -1.12 -5.54 -11.56
CA GLU A 236 -0.91 -5.54 -10.11
C GLU A 236 0.03 -4.41 -9.70
N LEU A 237 -0.06 -4.01 -8.44
CA LEU A 237 0.75 -2.94 -7.87
C LEU A 237 2.23 -3.36 -7.80
N ILE A 238 3.12 -2.55 -8.34
CA ILE A 238 4.57 -2.73 -8.25
C ILE A 238 5.05 -1.93 -7.03
N PRO A 239 5.43 -2.57 -5.91
CA PRO A 239 5.89 -1.88 -4.72
C PRO A 239 7.22 -1.15 -4.98
N TYR A 240 7.48 -0.10 -4.20
CA TYR A 240 8.69 0.72 -4.32
C TYR A 240 9.98 -0.12 -4.24
N GLU A 241 10.01 -1.11 -3.39
CA GLU A 241 11.14 -2.02 -3.13
C GLU A 241 11.54 -2.79 -4.38
N SER A 242 10.58 -3.13 -5.25
CA SER A 242 10.83 -3.89 -6.50
C SER A 242 11.68 -3.13 -7.53
N PHE A 243 11.84 -1.80 -7.38
CA PHE A 243 12.60 -0.98 -8.33
C PHE A 243 13.53 0.06 -7.69
N SER A 244 13.53 0.20 -6.36
CA SER A 244 14.32 1.22 -5.65
C SER A 244 15.83 0.99 -5.77
N ASN A 245 16.30 -0.21 -5.49
CA ASN A 245 17.72 -0.60 -5.38
C ASN A 245 18.26 -1.31 -6.63
N SER A 246 17.74 -0.97 -7.79
CA SER A 246 18.18 -1.62 -9.03
C SER A 246 19.60 -1.20 -9.43
N LYS A 247 20.45 -2.20 -9.71
CA LYS A 247 21.83 -2.00 -10.23
C LYS A 247 21.88 -1.58 -11.70
N ILE A 248 20.73 -1.56 -12.41
CA ILE A 248 20.64 -1.20 -13.82
C ILE A 248 20.40 0.31 -14.01
N SER A 249 20.78 0.84 -15.17
CA SER A 249 20.61 2.26 -15.48
C SER A 249 19.14 2.68 -15.49
N ARG A 250 18.89 3.97 -15.26
CA ARG A 250 17.53 4.54 -15.28
C ARG A 250 16.81 4.26 -16.60
N ASN A 251 17.49 4.39 -17.74
CA ASN A 251 16.89 4.12 -19.05
C ASN A 251 16.51 2.65 -19.25
N GLN A 252 17.30 1.74 -18.71
CA GLN A 252 16.97 0.30 -18.71
C GLN A 252 15.76 0.02 -17.83
N GLN A 253 15.67 0.63 -16.62
CA GLN A 253 14.48 0.50 -15.77
C GLN A 253 13.22 0.99 -16.49
N VAL A 254 13.25 2.16 -17.11
CA VAL A 254 12.13 2.71 -17.91
C VAL A 254 11.71 1.73 -19.02
N SER A 255 12.69 1.14 -19.71
CA SER A 255 12.41 0.11 -20.73
C SER A 255 11.72 -1.12 -20.16
N LEU A 256 12.12 -1.55 -18.95
CA LEU A 256 11.48 -2.68 -18.26
C LEU A 256 10.04 -2.35 -17.84
N PHE A 257 9.77 -1.14 -17.34
CA PHE A 257 8.40 -0.70 -17.03
C PHE A 257 7.52 -0.69 -18.27
N ARG A 258 8.03 -0.17 -19.39
CA ARG A 258 7.31 -0.21 -20.68
C ARG A 258 7.03 -1.65 -21.11
N LYS A 259 8.02 -2.55 -21.05
CA LYS A 259 7.82 -3.99 -21.35
C LYS A 259 6.82 -4.64 -20.41
N HIS A 260 6.86 -4.31 -19.11
CA HIS A 260 5.93 -4.82 -18.11
C HIS A 260 4.49 -4.42 -18.48
N LEU A 261 4.23 -3.13 -18.78
CA LEU A 261 2.90 -2.65 -19.18
C LEU A 261 2.35 -3.42 -20.39
N TYR A 262 3.17 -3.59 -21.45
CA TYR A 262 2.72 -4.31 -22.65
C TYR A 262 2.55 -5.83 -22.42
N LYS A 263 3.18 -6.41 -21.41
CA LYS A 263 2.90 -7.79 -20.97
C LYS A 263 1.55 -7.86 -20.26
N VAL A 264 1.23 -6.90 -19.38
CA VAL A 264 -0.09 -6.77 -18.74
C VAL A 264 -1.19 -6.66 -19.79
N GLY A 265 -1.02 -5.81 -20.80
CA GLY A 265 -1.96 -5.66 -21.90
C GLY A 265 -2.20 -6.93 -22.73
N ASN A 266 -1.29 -7.91 -22.67
CA ASN A 266 -1.41 -9.20 -23.36
C ASN A 266 -1.71 -10.36 -22.41
N ASP A 267 -2.23 -10.11 -21.21
CA ASP A 267 -2.50 -11.10 -20.16
C ASP A 267 -1.28 -11.99 -19.83
N LYS A 268 -0.05 -11.44 -19.92
CA LYS A 268 1.20 -12.15 -19.62
C LYS A 268 1.77 -11.69 -18.30
N GLN A 269 2.46 -12.60 -17.61
CA GLN A 269 3.17 -12.27 -16.38
C GLN A 269 4.11 -11.07 -16.57
N GLY A 270 4.04 -10.11 -15.66
CA GLY A 270 4.89 -8.92 -15.63
C GLY A 270 6.37 -9.23 -15.45
N ILE A 271 7.18 -8.18 -15.28
CA ILE A 271 8.64 -8.30 -15.09
C ILE A 271 9.01 -8.06 -13.62
N PHE A 272 8.35 -7.11 -12.98
CA PHE A 272 8.61 -6.77 -11.59
C PHE A 272 7.83 -7.68 -10.65
N LYS A 273 8.34 -7.89 -9.43
CA LYS A 273 7.56 -8.44 -8.33
C LYS A 273 6.40 -7.48 -8.05
N THR A 274 5.21 -8.03 -7.89
CA THR A 274 3.98 -7.27 -7.65
C THR A 274 3.33 -7.70 -6.35
N GLN A 275 2.44 -6.87 -5.83
CA GLN A 275 1.60 -7.16 -4.66
C GLN A 275 0.15 -6.79 -4.96
N LYS A 276 -0.80 -7.40 -4.24
CA LYS A 276 -2.21 -7.02 -4.33
C LYS A 276 -2.46 -5.71 -3.62
N ALA A 277 -3.33 -4.86 -4.16
CA ALA A 277 -3.79 -3.68 -3.46
C ALA A 277 -4.53 -4.07 -2.18
N ILE A 278 -4.33 -3.31 -1.11
CA ILE A 278 -5.07 -3.49 0.14
C ILE A 278 -6.55 -3.20 -0.13
N ALA A 279 -7.43 -4.00 0.47
CA ALA A 279 -8.87 -3.84 0.33
C ALA A 279 -9.34 -2.46 0.84
N PRO A 280 -10.45 -1.90 0.33
CA PRO A 280 -11.06 -0.71 0.91
C PRO A 280 -11.50 -0.96 2.36
N ALA A 281 -11.61 0.12 3.13
CA ALA A 281 -12.11 0.07 4.50
C ALA A 281 -13.57 -0.38 4.52
N GLU A 282 -13.93 -1.11 5.56
CA GLU A 282 -15.32 -1.50 5.82
C GLU A 282 -16.15 -0.29 6.27
N ASN A 283 -17.47 -0.39 6.13
CA ASN A 283 -18.39 0.66 6.56
C ASN A 283 -18.32 0.86 8.08
N ARG A 284 -18.04 2.09 8.52
CA ARG A 284 -17.85 2.44 9.94
C ARG A 284 -19.09 2.20 10.80
N ALA A 285 -20.28 2.44 10.27
CA ALA A 285 -21.54 2.21 10.99
C ALA A 285 -21.83 0.71 11.17
N GLU A 286 -21.55 -0.10 10.13
CA GLU A 286 -21.67 -1.55 10.21
C GLU A 286 -20.66 -2.15 11.18
N LEU A 287 -19.41 -1.65 11.19
CA LEU A 287 -18.39 -2.05 12.16
C LEU A 287 -18.83 -1.75 13.59
N GLN A 288 -19.32 -0.53 13.85
CA GLN A 288 -19.82 -0.15 15.17
C GLN A 288 -20.99 -1.03 15.61
N ALA A 289 -21.95 -1.29 14.70
CA ALA A 289 -23.11 -2.14 15.01
C ALA A 289 -22.67 -3.58 15.33
N ALA A 290 -21.72 -4.12 14.58
CA ALA A 290 -21.17 -5.47 14.81
C ALA A 290 -20.37 -5.56 16.12
N LEU A 291 -19.54 -4.55 16.43
CA LEU A 291 -18.74 -4.52 17.68
C LEU A 291 -19.61 -4.41 18.92
N LYS A 292 -20.75 -3.69 18.87
CA LYS A 292 -21.71 -3.63 19.99
C LYS A 292 -22.34 -4.98 20.37
N GLN A 293 -22.23 -5.98 19.51
CA GLN A 293 -22.68 -7.35 19.82
C GLN A 293 -21.56 -8.19 20.45
N CYS A 294 -20.33 -7.67 20.54
CA CYS A 294 -19.20 -8.36 21.15
C CYS A 294 -19.12 -8.07 22.64
N GLU A 295 -18.44 -8.96 23.38
CA GLU A 295 -18.17 -8.77 24.80
C GLU A 295 -17.25 -7.57 25.01
N GLU A 296 -17.64 -6.62 25.85
CA GLU A 296 -16.81 -5.51 26.28
C GLU A 296 -15.92 -5.96 27.45
N LEU A 297 -14.61 -5.85 27.26
CA LEU A 297 -13.62 -6.15 28.30
C LEU A 297 -13.30 -4.94 29.18
N GLY A 298 -13.49 -3.73 28.66
CA GLY A 298 -13.24 -2.49 29.39
C GLY A 298 -13.03 -1.29 28.49
N GLN A 299 -12.80 -0.14 29.13
CA GLN A 299 -12.57 1.14 28.47
C GLN A 299 -11.22 1.73 28.90
N THR A 300 -10.54 2.38 27.96
CA THR A 300 -9.25 3.02 28.21
C THR A 300 -9.43 4.44 28.76
N SER A 301 -8.37 4.99 29.35
CA SER A 301 -8.39 6.34 29.94
C SER A 301 -8.62 7.47 28.92
N ASP A 302 -8.41 7.21 27.63
CA ASP A 302 -8.68 8.14 26.53
C ASP A 302 -9.95 7.79 25.75
N GLY A 303 -10.86 7.00 26.36
CA GLY A 303 -12.20 6.74 25.88
C GLY A 303 -12.36 5.64 24.84
N LYS A 304 -11.30 4.92 24.47
CA LYS A 304 -11.42 3.76 23.56
C LYS A 304 -12.02 2.55 24.28
N ILE A 305 -12.74 1.72 23.52
CA ILE A 305 -13.39 0.52 24.06
C ILE A 305 -12.60 -0.70 23.60
N ILE A 306 -12.43 -1.67 24.49
CA ILE A 306 -11.78 -2.95 24.21
C ILE A 306 -12.85 -4.02 24.13
N TYR A 307 -12.99 -4.62 22.94
CA TYR A 307 -13.91 -5.71 22.71
C TYR A 307 -13.18 -7.04 22.56
N LEU A 308 -13.84 -8.13 22.99
CA LEU A 308 -13.46 -9.50 22.67
C LEU A 308 -14.34 -9.97 21.51
N TYR A 309 -13.71 -10.22 20.37
CA TYR A 309 -14.38 -10.72 19.18
C TYR A 309 -13.96 -12.16 18.91
N GLN A 310 -14.93 -13.02 18.63
CA GLN A 310 -14.74 -14.36 18.12
C GLN A 310 -15.28 -14.43 16.69
N HIS A 311 -14.49 -14.96 15.76
CA HIS A 311 -14.82 -14.92 14.34
C HIS A 311 -16.07 -15.74 14.04
N SER A 312 -17.01 -15.12 13.35
CA SER A 312 -18.13 -15.75 12.67
C SER A 312 -18.04 -15.50 11.17
N ALA A 313 -18.61 -16.39 10.37
CA ALA A 313 -18.60 -16.27 8.91
C ALA A 313 -19.09 -14.88 8.45
N SER A 314 -18.40 -14.29 7.47
CA SER A 314 -18.78 -13.04 6.79
C SER A 314 -18.83 -11.76 7.66
N SER A 315 -18.07 -11.70 8.76
CA SER A 315 -18.05 -10.53 9.65
C SER A 315 -17.29 -9.33 9.07
N PRO A 316 -17.85 -8.10 9.12
CA PRO A 316 -17.12 -6.88 8.77
C PRO A 316 -15.94 -6.64 9.71
N ILE A 317 -16.02 -7.07 10.99
CA ILE A 317 -14.93 -6.94 11.96
C ILE A 317 -13.70 -7.70 11.48
N MET A 318 -13.86 -8.97 11.08
CA MET A 318 -12.69 -9.75 10.62
C MET A 318 -12.10 -9.21 9.32
N ARG A 319 -12.96 -8.77 8.38
CA ARG A 319 -12.50 -8.16 7.14
C ARG A 319 -11.69 -6.89 7.39
N GLU A 320 -12.11 -6.05 8.34
CA GLU A 320 -11.40 -4.83 8.70
C GLU A 320 -10.12 -5.12 9.49
N ILE A 321 -10.13 -6.08 10.43
CA ILE A 321 -8.91 -6.56 11.11
C ILE A 321 -7.89 -7.03 10.08
N GLY A 322 -8.28 -7.88 9.14
CA GLY A 322 -7.39 -8.39 8.10
C GLY A 322 -6.84 -7.29 7.19
N ARG A 323 -7.67 -6.29 6.85
CA ARG A 323 -7.23 -5.11 6.11
C ARG A 323 -6.19 -4.30 6.89
N LEU A 324 -6.46 -4.00 8.15
CA LEU A 324 -5.58 -3.18 9.00
C LEU A 324 -4.28 -3.92 9.38
N ARG A 325 -4.31 -5.24 9.52
CA ARG A 325 -3.09 -6.06 9.64
C ARG A 325 -2.20 -5.84 8.43
N GLU A 326 -2.75 -5.95 7.21
CA GLU A 326 -1.98 -5.75 6.00
C GLU A 326 -1.44 -4.31 5.90
N VAL A 327 -2.22 -3.30 6.29
CA VAL A 327 -1.75 -1.90 6.37
C VAL A 327 -0.58 -1.75 7.33
N ALA A 328 -0.71 -2.28 8.54
CA ALA A 328 0.29 -2.12 9.59
C ALA A 328 1.56 -2.94 9.30
N PHE A 329 1.40 -4.18 8.88
CA PHE A 329 2.53 -5.08 8.62
C PHE A 329 3.31 -4.70 7.36
N ARG A 330 2.65 -4.29 6.26
CA ARG A 330 3.39 -3.74 5.09
C ARG A 330 4.18 -2.49 5.44
N ALA A 331 3.68 -1.65 6.33
CA ALA A 331 4.39 -0.44 6.73
C ALA A 331 5.73 -0.73 7.43
N VAL A 332 5.89 -1.94 7.98
CA VAL A 332 7.14 -2.40 8.61
C VAL A 332 7.82 -3.55 7.83
N GLY A 333 7.34 -3.89 6.63
CA GLY A 333 7.96 -4.89 5.76
C GLY A 333 7.62 -6.34 6.11
N GLU A 334 6.52 -6.56 6.83
CA GLU A 334 6.03 -7.89 7.26
C GLU A 334 4.69 -8.29 6.61
N GLY A 335 4.22 -7.59 5.59
CA GLY A 335 2.93 -7.85 4.93
C GLY A 335 2.89 -9.19 4.19
N THR A 336 1.69 -9.74 4.02
CA THR A 336 1.44 -10.98 3.28
C THR A 336 1.29 -10.76 1.77
N ASP A 337 1.38 -9.53 1.28
CA ASP A 337 1.12 -9.11 -0.11
C ASP A 337 -0.33 -9.40 -0.59
N LYS A 338 -1.25 -9.74 0.32
CA LYS A 338 -2.66 -10.01 0.06
C LYS A 338 -3.52 -8.76 0.23
N ARG A 339 -4.77 -8.80 -0.18
CA ARG A 339 -5.74 -7.71 0.04
C ARG A 339 -6.09 -7.53 1.52
N ARG A 340 -6.08 -8.63 2.27
CA ARG A 340 -6.31 -8.72 3.74
C ARG A 340 -5.45 -9.85 4.29
N ASP A 341 -4.82 -9.66 5.42
CA ASP A 341 -4.17 -10.71 6.19
C ASP A 341 -5.22 -11.44 7.03
N ILE A 342 -5.87 -12.42 6.41
CA ILE A 342 -6.79 -13.36 7.06
C ILE A 342 -6.28 -14.75 6.73
N ASP A 343 -6.20 -15.60 7.74
CA ASP A 343 -5.76 -16.98 7.63
C ASP A 343 -6.76 -17.97 8.26
N ALA A 344 -6.50 -19.26 8.10
CA ALA A 344 -7.38 -20.31 8.61
C ALA A 344 -7.44 -20.36 10.15
N TYR A 345 -6.47 -19.80 10.83
CA TYR A 345 -6.41 -19.75 12.30
C TYR A 345 -7.39 -18.73 12.88
N ASP A 346 -7.74 -17.67 12.13
CA ASP A 346 -8.66 -16.64 12.59
C ASP A 346 -10.04 -17.18 13.00
N SER A 347 -10.45 -18.34 12.47
CA SER A 347 -11.76 -18.95 12.74
C SER A 347 -11.91 -19.53 14.15
N HIS A 348 -10.82 -19.84 14.83
CA HIS A 348 -10.84 -20.49 16.15
C HIS A 348 -9.99 -19.79 17.21
N TYR A 349 -9.46 -18.59 16.87
CA TYR A 349 -8.80 -17.69 17.80
C TYR A 349 -9.74 -16.58 18.26
N TYR A 350 -9.46 -16.02 19.41
CA TYR A 350 -10.03 -14.78 19.89
C TYR A 350 -9.29 -13.58 19.33
N HIS A 351 -10.00 -12.45 19.20
CA HIS A 351 -9.41 -11.18 18.79
C HIS A 351 -9.77 -10.09 19.79
N LEU A 352 -8.78 -9.51 20.45
CA LEU A 352 -8.94 -8.25 21.13
C LEU A 352 -9.04 -7.15 20.09
N VAL A 353 -10.02 -6.29 20.19
CA VAL A 353 -10.24 -5.17 19.28
C VAL A 353 -10.27 -3.88 20.08
N LEU A 354 -9.31 -3.00 19.83
CA LEU A 354 -9.29 -1.65 20.38
C LEU A 354 -10.05 -0.72 19.44
N TRP A 355 -11.23 -0.29 19.86
CA TRP A 355 -12.15 0.54 19.09
C TRP A 355 -12.07 2.00 19.51
N ASP A 356 -11.79 2.89 18.57
CA ASP A 356 -11.90 4.34 18.75
C ASP A 356 -13.32 4.78 18.39
N LYS A 357 -14.09 5.15 19.41
CA LYS A 357 -15.50 5.54 19.24
C LYS A 357 -15.68 6.93 18.61
N ASP A 358 -14.65 7.79 18.71
CA ASP A 358 -14.72 9.16 18.22
C ASP A 358 -14.41 9.20 16.71
N ASP A 359 -13.44 8.40 16.26
CA ASP A 359 -13.09 8.25 14.86
C ASP A 359 -13.85 7.10 14.16
N LEU A 360 -14.61 6.29 14.90
CA LEU A 360 -15.36 5.12 14.44
C LEU A 360 -14.46 4.14 13.66
N GLU A 361 -13.33 3.78 14.24
CA GLU A 361 -12.37 2.87 13.60
C GLU A 361 -11.63 1.97 14.59
N ILE A 362 -11.08 0.86 14.10
CA ILE A 362 -10.25 -0.04 14.88
C ILE A 362 -8.85 0.56 14.99
N ALA A 363 -8.43 0.94 16.20
CA ALA A 363 -7.09 1.48 16.45
C ALA A 363 -6.00 0.40 16.46
N GLY A 364 -6.35 -0.83 16.83
CA GLY A 364 -5.47 -1.98 16.84
C GLY A 364 -6.21 -3.24 17.24
N ALA A 365 -5.57 -4.40 17.06
CA ALA A 365 -6.10 -5.68 17.50
C ALA A 365 -4.98 -6.65 17.88
N TYR A 366 -5.35 -7.69 18.63
CA TYR A 366 -4.43 -8.73 19.05
C TYR A 366 -5.15 -10.08 18.99
N ARG A 367 -4.59 -11.04 18.26
CA ARG A 367 -5.10 -12.42 18.16
C ARG A 367 -4.49 -13.29 19.24
N PHE A 368 -5.29 -14.13 19.88
CA PHE A 368 -4.81 -15.14 20.83
C PHE A 368 -5.72 -16.36 20.84
N GLY A 369 -5.16 -17.52 21.19
CA GLY A 369 -5.86 -18.79 21.18
C GLY A 369 -5.62 -19.61 22.44
N ASP A 370 -6.65 -20.32 22.92
CA ASP A 370 -6.56 -21.32 23.97
C ASP A 370 -5.88 -22.58 23.42
N ALA A 371 -4.62 -22.81 23.79
CA ALA A 371 -3.82 -23.88 23.22
C ALA A 371 -4.45 -25.24 23.45
N LYS A 372 -4.96 -25.52 24.68
CA LYS A 372 -5.60 -26.78 25.03
C LYS A 372 -6.83 -27.03 24.16
N LYS A 373 -7.76 -26.08 24.10
CA LYS A 373 -8.98 -26.20 23.28
C LYS A 373 -8.68 -26.42 21.80
N ILE A 374 -7.67 -25.75 21.27
CA ILE A 374 -7.27 -25.88 19.87
C ILE A 374 -6.72 -27.28 19.60
N LEU A 375 -5.89 -27.82 20.49
CA LEU A 375 -5.26 -29.12 20.33
C LEU A 375 -6.26 -30.28 20.58
N ASP A 376 -7.03 -30.22 21.67
CA ASP A 376 -8.02 -31.23 22.03
C ASP A 376 -9.18 -31.31 21.02
N GLY A 377 -9.60 -30.16 20.54
CA GLY A 377 -10.72 -30.03 19.61
C GLY A 377 -10.39 -30.30 18.13
N ASN A 378 -9.14 -30.59 17.79
CA ASN A 378 -8.66 -30.65 16.38
C ASN A 378 -9.17 -29.47 15.55
N LEU A 379 -9.21 -28.26 16.15
CA LEU A 379 -9.76 -27.06 15.52
C LEU A 379 -8.84 -26.57 14.42
N GLY A 380 -9.34 -26.54 13.21
CA GLY A 380 -8.63 -26.01 12.06
C GLY A 380 -7.31 -26.72 11.77
N LYS A 381 -6.23 -25.94 11.63
CA LYS A 381 -4.85 -26.42 11.40
C LYS A 381 -4.02 -26.56 12.68
N GLY A 382 -4.64 -26.49 13.86
CA GLY A 382 -3.94 -26.46 15.14
C GLY A 382 -3.40 -25.07 15.51
N LEU A 383 -2.29 -25.04 16.23
CA LEU A 383 -1.63 -23.81 16.65
C LEU A 383 -0.88 -23.13 15.48
N TYR A 384 -0.96 -21.80 15.39
CA TYR A 384 -0.24 -21.05 14.36
C TYR A 384 1.28 -21.26 14.46
N SER A 385 1.83 -21.18 15.66
CA SER A 385 3.28 -21.35 15.88
C SER A 385 3.77 -22.75 15.49
N ALA A 386 2.91 -23.77 15.49
CA ALA A 386 3.24 -25.08 14.96
C ALA A 386 3.50 -25.09 13.43
N SER A 387 3.13 -24.03 12.72
CA SER A 387 3.55 -23.85 11.32
C SER A 387 5.03 -23.47 11.20
N LEU A 388 5.62 -22.86 12.24
CA LEU A 388 6.98 -22.30 12.28
C LEU A 388 7.94 -23.16 13.11
N PHE A 389 7.43 -23.87 14.13
CA PHE A 389 8.24 -24.62 15.09
C PHE A 389 7.79 -26.07 15.21
N HIS A 390 8.72 -26.95 15.53
CA HIS A 390 8.47 -28.31 15.99
C HIS A 390 8.50 -28.32 17.51
N TYR A 391 7.40 -28.68 18.14
CA TYR A 391 7.29 -28.83 19.59
C TYR A 391 7.71 -30.22 20.05
N THR A 392 8.34 -30.31 21.22
CA THR A 392 8.64 -31.55 21.91
C THR A 392 7.55 -31.83 22.95
N ASP A 393 7.54 -33.05 23.50
CA ASP A 393 6.60 -33.43 24.55
C ASP A 393 6.74 -32.55 25.81
N SER A 394 7.92 -31.96 26.03
CA SER A 394 8.18 -31.02 27.14
C SER A 394 7.34 -29.73 27.05
N MET A 395 6.73 -29.43 25.89
CA MET A 395 5.82 -28.30 25.76
C MET A 395 4.40 -28.56 26.27
N ALA A 396 4.00 -29.83 26.45
CA ALA A 396 2.65 -30.22 26.87
C ALA A 396 2.13 -29.51 28.14
N PRO A 397 2.91 -29.37 29.24
CA PRO A 397 2.45 -28.62 30.43
C PRO A 397 2.13 -27.15 30.16
N TYR A 398 2.82 -26.53 29.19
CA TYR A 398 2.58 -25.14 28.80
C TYR A 398 1.31 -24.99 27.97
N PHE A 399 0.96 -26.00 27.17
CA PHE A 399 -0.30 -25.99 26.38
C PHE A 399 -1.53 -26.16 27.28
N GLU A 400 -1.45 -26.93 28.38
CA GLU A 400 -2.57 -27.17 29.28
C GLU A 400 -3.19 -25.89 29.86
N SER A 401 -2.37 -24.87 30.11
CA SER A 401 -2.81 -23.59 30.68
C SER A 401 -2.23 -22.39 29.89
N GLY A 402 -1.99 -22.57 28.60
CA GLY A 402 -1.36 -21.60 27.75
C GLY A 402 -2.29 -20.89 26.78
N LEU A 403 -2.01 -19.60 26.54
CA LEU A 403 -2.55 -18.84 25.45
C LEU A 403 -1.47 -18.60 24.40
N GLU A 404 -1.73 -19.00 23.17
CA GLU A 404 -0.90 -18.62 22.04
C GLU A 404 -1.25 -17.20 21.59
N LEU A 405 -0.25 -16.32 21.50
CA LEU A 405 -0.36 -14.92 21.08
C LEU A 405 0.17 -14.74 19.66
N GLY A 406 -0.48 -13.88 18.87
CA GLY A 406 0.00 -13.55 17.53
C GLY A 406 -0.76 -12.41 16.87
N ARG A 407 -0.31 -11.98 15.70
CA ARG A 407 -0.96 -10.95 14.89
C ARG A 407 -1.33 -9.66 15.65
N SER A 408 -0.46 -9.25 16.61
CA SER A 408 -0.60 -7.96 17.29
C SER A 408 -0.29 -6.83 16.34
N PHE A 409 -1.20 -5.88 16.20
CA PHE A 409 -0.94 -4.67 15.40
C PHE A 409 -1.62 -3.44 16.01
N VAL A 410 -1.03 -2.28 15.70
CA VAL A 410 -1.61 -0.95 15.90
C VAL A 410 -1.61 -0.26 14.54
N GLN A 411 -2.73 0.33 14.17
CA GLN A 411 -2.85 1.09 12.93
C GLN A 411 -1.83 2.26 12.91
N PRO A 412 -1.12 2.54 11.78
CA PRO A 412 -0.07 3.57 11.72
C PRO A 412 -0.48 4.95 12.27
N LYS A 413 -1.75 5.35 12.09
CA LYS A 413 -2.33 6.57 12.65
C LYS A 413 -2.21 6.69 14.18
N TYR A 414 -2.12 5.55 14.88
CA TYR A 414 -2.05 5.46 16.34
C TYR A 414 -0.65 5.11 16.85
N TRP A 415 0.36 5.06 16.00
CA TRP A 415 1.75 4.84 16.42
C TRP A 415 2.26 5.99 17.29
N GLY A 416 3.14 5.66 18.24
CA GLY A 416 3.65 6.63 19.22
C GLY A 416 2.67 6.97 20.33
N LYS A 417 1.44 6.42 20.31
CA LYS A 417 0.43 6.54 21.36
C LYS A 417 0.40 5.28 22.25
N ARG A 418 -0.52 5.22 23.22
CA ARG A 418 -0.63 4.11 24.18
C ARG A 418 -1.39 2.88 23.67
N SER A 419 -1.72 2.80 22.39
CA SER A 419 -2.63 1.78 21.84
C SER A 419 -2.13 0.35 22.05
N LEU A 420 -0.81 0.09 21.92
CA LEU A 420 -0.24 -1.22 22.22
C LEU A 420 -0.38 -1.58 23.71
N ASP A 421 -0.18 -0.63 24.60
CA ASP A 421 -0.37 -0.80 26.05
C ASP A 421 -1.84 -1.12 26.39
N TYR A 422 -2.78 -0.48 25.68
CA TYR A 422 -4.22 -0.77 25.84
C TYR A 422 -4.63 -2.19 25.39
N LEU A 423 -3.97 -2.74 24.38
CA LEU A 423 -4.19 -4.14 24.02
C LEU A 423 -3.76 -5.09 25.14
N TRP A 424 -2.71 -4.74 25.90
CA TRP A 424 -2.30 -5.47 27.08
C TRP A 424 -3.30 -5.35 28.24
N PHE A 425 -3.99 -4.21 28.41
CA PHE A 425 -5.11 -4.11 29.36
C PHE A 425 -6.23 -5.07 28.98
N GLY A 426 -6.56 -5.17 27.69
CA GLY A 426 -7.58 -6.12 27.23
C GLY A 426 -7.18 -7.58 27.49
N LEU A 427 -5.93 -7.95 27.21
CA LEU A 427 -5.42 -9.29 27.52
C LEU A 427 -5.45 -9.56 29.03
N GLY A 428 -5.04 -8.59 29.87
CA GLY A 428 -5.09 -8.68 31.31
C GLY A 428 -6.52 -8.86 31.85
N ALA A 429 -7.48 -8.09 31.32
CA ALA A 429 -8.91 -8.23 31.68
C ALA A 429 -9.47 -9.60 31.29
N PHE A 430 -9.07 -10.14 30.14
CA PHE A 430 -9.44 -11.50 29.74
C PHE A 430 -8.86 -12.55 30.70
N ILE A 431 -7.56 -12.47 31.02
CA ILE A 431 -6.88 -13.42 31.93
C ILE A 431 -7.50 -13.37 33.32
N GLN A 432 -7.87 -12.20 33.84
CA GLN A 432 -8.55 -12.07 35.15
C GLN A 432 -9.91 -12.79 35.18
N ARG A 433 -10.66 -12.78 34.07
CA ARG A 433 -11.92 -13.54 33.96
C ARG A 433 -11.70 -15.03 33.75
N HIS A 434 -10.47 -15.45 33.39
CA HIS A 434 -10.10 -16.82 33.07
C HIS A 434 -8.80 -17.22 33.79
N PRO A 435 -8.84 -17.43 35.12
CA PRO A 435 -7.66 -17.64 35.96
C PRO A 435 -6.92 -18.96 35.70
N GLN A 436 -7.47 -19.85 34.88
CA GLN A 436 -6.81 -21.10 34.49
C GLN A 436 -5.59 -20.88 33.59
N TYR A 437 -5.46 -19.72 32.95
CA TYR A 437 -4.31 -19.45 32.09
C TYR A 437 -3.11 -18.96 32.91
N ARG A 438 -1.99 -19.61 32.69
CA ARG A 438 -0.71 -19.31 33.35
C ARG A 438 0.37 -18.88 32.35
N TYR A 439 0.39 -19.47 31.18
CA TYR A 439 1.45 -19.25 30.21
C TYR A 439 0.97 -18.45 28.99
N LEU A 440 1.84 -17.56 28.51
CA LEU A 440 1.68 -16.89 27.23
C LEU A 440 2.83 -17.32 26.34
N PHE A 441 2.55 -17.71 25.11
CA PHE A 441 3.59 -18.07 24.15
C PHE A 441 3.19 -17.65 22.73
N GLY A 442 4.15 -17.59 21.83
CA GLY A 442 3.90 -17.28 20.43
C GLY A 442 5.09 -16.62 19.74
N PRO A 443 5.03 -16.49 18.40
CA PRO A 443 6.09 -15.86 17.63
C PRO A 443 6.08 -14.34 17.81
N VAL A 444 7.27 -13.76 17.97
CA VAL A 444 7.52 -12.33 17.99
C VAL A 444 8.44 -12.00 16.81
N SER A 445 7.92 -11.27 15.83
CA SER A 445 8.62 -11.02 14.58
C SER A 445 9.67 -9.92 14.68
N LEU A 446 10.77 -10.12 13.95
CA LEU A 446 11.82 -9.16 13.64
C LEU A 446 11.85 -8.94 12.13
N SER A 447 11.42 -7.78 11.70
CA SER A 447 11.24 -7.44 10.29
C SER A 447 12.51 -7.62 9.44
N ASP A 448 12.34 -8.02 8.19
CA ASP A 448 13.44 -8.09 7.22
C ASP A 448 14.04 -6.72 6.84
N HIS A 449 13.38 -5.62 7.22
CA HIS A 449 13.97 -4.27 7.12
C HIS A 449 15.19 -4.06 8.01
N TYR A 450 15.37 -4.86 9.07
CA TYR A 450 16.59 -4.82 9.87
C TYR A 450 17.76 -5.39 9.06
N PRO A 451 18.88 -4.66 8.95
CA PRO A 451 20.10 -5.20 8.37
C PRO A 451 20.51 -6.50 9.06
N LYS A 452 21.14 -7.42 8.29
CA LYS A 452 21.57 -8.72 8.85
C LYS A 452 22.37 -8.57 10.15
N ALA A 453 23.32 -7.62 10.20
CA ALA A 453 24.11 -7.35 11.40
C ALA A 453 23.25 -6.95 12.61
N ALA A 454 22.18 -6.16 12.41
CA ALA A 454 21.27 -5.79 13.49
C ALA A 454 20.42 -6.97 13.97
N LYS A 455 19.97 -7.83 13.04
CA LYS A 455 19.28 -9.09 13.36
C LYS A 455 20.19 -10.03 14.18
N ASP A 456 21.43 -10.21 13.73
CA ASP A 456 22.43 -11.04 14.42
C ASP A 456 22.67 -10.56 15.87
N LEU A 457 22.84 -9.24 16.08
CA LEU A 457 23.03 -8.66 17.42
C LEU A 457 21.82 -8.86 18.33
N LEU A 458 20.60 -8.59 17.80
CA LEU A 458 19.36 -8.77 18.57
C LEU A 458 19.17 -10.22 18.97
N ILE A 459 19.27 -11.15 18.02
CA ILE A 459 19.08 -12.58 18.26
C ILE A 459 20.12 -13.09 19.26
N HIS A 460 21.38 -12.71 19.09
CA HIS A 460 22.43 -13.09 20.03
C HIS A 460 22.15 -12.58 21.45
N PHE A 461 21.79 -11.29 21.60
CA PHE A 461 21.49 -10.69 22.90
C PHE A 461 20.30 -11.39 23.59
N TYR A 462 19.19 -11.59 22.86
CA TYR A 462 18.00 -12.21 23.41
C TYR A 462 18.20 -13.70 23.70
N SER A 463 18.98 -14.42 22.90
CA SER A 463 19.38 -15.81 23.22
C SER A 463 20.28 -15.89 24.43
N LEU A 464 21.19 -14.93 24.64
CA LEU A 464 22.11 -14.91 25.77
C LEU A 464 21.39 -14.67 27.10
N TYR A 465 20.48 -13.68 27.15
CA TYR A 465 19.82 -13.26 28.40
C TYR A 465 18.47 -13.91 28.67
N PHE A 466 17.81 -14.40 27.62
CA PHE A 466 16.45 -14.96 27.69
C PHE A 466 16.31 -16.32 27.01
N GLY A 467 17.41 -16.92 26.56
CA GLY A 467 17.40 -18.27 26.02
C GLY A 467 17.05 -19.32 27.12
N THR A 468 16.72 -20.51 26.69
CA THR A 468 16.50 -21.67 27.58
C THR A 468 17.41 -22.82 27.18
N THR A 469 17.77 -23.64 28.16
CA THR A 469 18.48 -24.89 27.91
C THR A 469 17.52 -26.07 27.72
N GLU A 470 16.24 -25.88 28.01
CA GLU A 470 15.21 -26.92 27.80
C GLU A 470 14.74 -26.89 26.34
N PRO A 471 14.88 -27.97 25.58
CA PRO A 471 14.49 -28.02 24.18
C PRO A 471 12.98 -28.26 24.03
N VAL A 472 12.16 -27.29 24.42
CA VAL A 472 10.68 -27.37 24.31
C VAL A 472 10.17 -27.21 22.87
N ALA A 473 10.93 -26.56 22.01
CA ALA A 473 10.64 -26.42 20.59
C ALA A 473 11.91 -26.16 19.79
N THR A 474 11.86 -26.43 18.48
CA THR A 474 12.93 -26.10 17.51
C THR A 474 12.34 -25.46 16.26
N ALA A 475 13.03 -24.48 15.69
CA ALA A 475 12.63 -23.80 14.47
C ALA A 475 12.65 -24.75 13.28
N LYS A 476 11.66 -24.64 12.38
CA LYS A 476 11.61 -25.41 11.13
C LYS A 476 12.62 -24.88 10.10
N ILE A 477 12.82 -23.57 10.04
CA ILE A 477 13.80 -22.88 9.22
C ILE A 477 14.66 -22.01 10.15
N PRO A 478 15.65 -22.59 10.86
CA PRO A 478 16.36 -21.90 11.93
C PRO A 478 17.17 -20.73 11.40
N TYR A 479 17.19 -19.63 12.17
CA TYR A 479 18.08 -18.51 11.92
C TYR A 479 19.50 -18.88 12.41
N ILE A 480 20.46 -18.84 11.51
CA ILE A 480 21.85 -19.25 11.83
C ILE A 480 22.67 -18.01 12.18
N LEU A 481 23.06 -17.92 13.46
CA LEU A 481 23.98 -16.89 13.94
C LEU A 481 25.43 -17.22 13.54
N PRO A 482 26.17 -16.23 12.99
CA PRO A 482 27.60 -16.36 12.79
C PRO A 482 28.35 -16.55 14.10
N LYS A 483 29.43 -17.38 14.10
CA LYS A 483 30.22 -17.68 15.30
C LYS A 483 30.90 -16.46 15.93
N ASP A 484 31.21 -15.45 15.11
CA ASP A 484 31.94 -14.24 15.53
C ASP A 484 31.13 -13.29 16.40
N TYR A 485 29.80 -13.50 16.51
CA TYR A 485 28.94 -12.64 17.33
C TYR A 485 29.01 -12.91 18.84
N LYS A 486 29.55 -14.06 19.25
CA LYS A 486 29.65 -14.47 20.68
C LYS A 486 30.50 -13.51 21.54
N HIS A 487 31.30 -12.64 20.95
CA HIS A 487 32.19 -11.72 21.64
C HIS A 487 31.61 -10.33 21.89
N TYR A 488 30.41 -10.02 21.35
CA TYR A 488 29.84 -8.69 21.47
C TYR A 488 29.22 -8.38 22.83
N PHE A 489 28.80 -9.39 23.58
CA PHE A 489 28.20 -9.21 24.91
C PHE A 489 28.88 -10.14 25.90
N GLY A 490 29.18 -9.61 27.11
CA GLY A 490 29.84 -10.38 28.17
C GLY A 490 28.90 -11.42 28.83
N GLY A 491 27.62 -11.09 28.90
CA GLY A 491 26.61 -11.93 29.54
C GLY A 491 26.56 -11.77 31.07
N ASP A 492 27.46 -10.97 31.66
CA ASP A 492 27.56 -10.78 33.10
C ASP A 492 26.63 -9.65 33.60
N ASP A 493 26.52 -8.54 32.87
CA ASP A 493 25.66 -7.40 33.20
C ASP A 493 24.69 -7.07 32.07
N TYR A 494 23.40 -7.39 32.28
CA TYR A 494 22.31 -7.09 31.36
C TYR A 494 22.21 -5.58 31.02
N LYS A 495 22.46 -4.68 31.99
CA LYS A 495 22.26 -3.25 31.76
C LYS A 495 23.35 -2.68 30.87
N GLU A 496 24.59 -3.07 31.10
CA GLU A 496 25.74 -2.65 30.29
C GLU A 496 25.60 -3.18 28.86
N ASP A 497 25.35 -4.46 28.70
CA ASP A 497 25.18 -5.10 27.40
C ASP A 497 23.95 -4.55 26.64
N PHE A 498 22.87 -4.20 27.36
CA PHE A 498 21.69 -3.57 26.74
C PHE A 498 21.96 -2.14 26.26
N VAL A 499 22.79 -1.36 26.98
CA VAL A 499 23.26 -0.05 26.54
C VAL A 499 24.13 -0.19 25.30
N GLN A 500 25.03 -1.17 25.28
CA GLN A 500 25.88 -1.48 24.14
C GLN A 500 25.04 -1.90 22.92
N LEU A 501 24.09 -2.80 23.08
CA LEU A 501 23.15 -3.19 22.02
C LEU A 501 22.45 -1.97 21.41
N LYS A 502 21.89 -1.07 22.25
CA LYS A 502 21.20 0.14 21.78
C LYS A 502 22.14 1.06 20.98
N HIS A 503 23.38 1.23 21.45
CA HIS A 503 24.37 2.02 20.75
C HIS A 503 24.71 1.44 19.37
N MET A 504 24.95 0.12 19.30
CA MET A 504 25.26 -0.57 18.04
C MET A 504 24.09 -0.52 17.05
N LEU A 505 22.86 -0.71 17.51
CA LEU A 505 21.66 -0.60 16.68
C LEU A 505 21.46 0.84 16.17
N SER A 506 21.65 1.83 17.04
CA SER A 506 21.53 3.24 16.68
C SER A 506 22.52 3.66 15.60
N SER A 507 23.76 3.14 15.62
CA SER A 507 24.75 3.40 14.56
C SER A 507 24.33 2.86 13.18
N MET A 508 23.42 1.89 13.14
CA MET A 508 22.80 1.35 11.92
C MET A 508 21.44 1.99 11.60
N GLY A 509 21.03 3.03 12.36
CA GLY A 509 19.72 3.66 12.21
C GLY A 509 18.55 2.79 12.70
N MET A 510 18.82 1.81 13.57
CA MET A 510 17.83 0.86 14.10
C MET A 510 17.60 1.07 15.60
N ALA A 511 16.49 0.55 16.10
CA ALA A 511 16.18 0.52 17.53
C ALA A 511 15.81 -0.91 17.95
N VAL A 512 15.82 -1.17 19.25
CA VAL A 512 15.31 -2.45 19.79
C VAL A 512 13.81 -2.54 19.48
N PRO A 513 13.31 -3.66 18.90
CA PRO A 513 11.89 -3.81 18.59
C PRO A 513 11.02 -3.69 19.85
N THR A 514 9.91 -2.96 19.74
CA THR A 514 9.05 -2.63 20.89
C THR A 514 8.53 -3.87 21.60
N LEU A 515 8.10 -4.89 20.85
CA LEU A 515 7.55 -6.12 21.44
C LEU A 515 8.61 -6.93 22.19
N PHE A 516 9.82 -7.08 21.64
CA PHE A 516 10.95 -7.76 22.31
C PHE A 516 11.24 -7.11 23.66
N LYS A 517 11.35 -5.78 23.66
CA LYS A 517 11.56 -5.00 24.88
C LYS A 517 10.39 -5.13 25.86
N GLN A 518 9.15 -5.02 25.38
CA GLN A 518 7.95 -5.05 26.21
C GLN A 518 7.80 -6.40 26.92
N TYR A 519 8.00 -7.52 26.23
CA TYR A 519 7.95 -8.83 26.85
C TYR A 519 9.02 -8.97 27.94
N THR A 520 10.29 -8.68 27.63
CA THR A 520 11.38 -8.89 28.59
C THR A 520 11.34 -7.91 29.77
N GLU A 521 10.85 -6.69 29.59
CA GLU A 521 10.68 -5.72 30.69
C GLU A 521 9.44 -5.96 31.56
N THR A 522 8.52 -6.80 31.12
CA THR A 522 7.26 -7.06 31.84
C THR A 522 7.40 -8.12 32.92
N TYR A 523 8.32 -9.06 32.75
CA TYR A 523 8.52 -10.21 33.65
C TYR A 523 9.75 -10.04 34.52
N GLN A 524 9.76 -10.79 35.65
CA GLN A 524 10.95 -10.98 36.49
C GLN A 524 11.96 -11.86 35.75
N LYS A 525 13.20 -11.92 36.26
CA LYS A 525 14.26 -12.78 35.71
C LYS A 525 13.78 -14.26 35.70
N GLY A 526 13.92 -14.91 34.56
CA GLY A 526 13.45 -16.29 34.33
C GLY A 526 11.95 -16.42 34.05
N GLY A 527 11.18 -15.32 34.02
CA GLY A 527 9.75 -15.34 33.73
C GLY A 527 9.39 -15.23 32.24
N VAL A 528 10.37 -15.03 31.38
CA VAL A 528 10.19 -15.00 29.91
C VAL A 528 11.42 -15.60 29.25
N HIS A 529 11.19 -16.41 28.20
CA HIS A 529 12.23 -17.07 27.42
C HIS A 529 11.97 -16.90 25.93
N PHE A 530 13.06 -16.79 25.15
CA PHE A 530 13.06 -17.00 23.70
C PHE A 530 13.64 -18.39 23.42
N ILE A 531 12.81 -19.26 22.90
CA ILE A 531 13.11 -20.70 22.75
C ILE A 531 14.02 -20.93 21.55
N ASP A 532 13.62 -20.44 20.39
CA ASP A 532 14.36 -20.55 19.14
C ASP A 532 13.90 -19.46 18.15
N PHE A 533 14.63 -19.28 17.05
CA PHE A 533 14.38 -18.25 16.04
C PHE A 533 14.22 -18.87 14.65
N ASN A 534 13.05 -18.66 14.04
CA ASN A 534 12.66 -19.19 12.73
C ASN A 534 12.61 -18.10 11.67
N ILE A 535 12.95 -18.41 10.41
CA ILE A 535 12.70 -17.52 9.28
C ILE A 535 11.33 -17.85 8.71
N ASP A 536 10.42 -16.83 8.61
CA ASP A 536 9.10 -17.00 8.00
C ASP A 536 9.08 -16.44 6.57
N PRO A 537 9.14 -17.31 5.53
CA PRO A 537 9.11 -16.87 4.14
C PRO A 537 7.74 -16.33 3.70
N ASP A 538 6.66 -16.70 4.38
CA ASP A 538 5.29 -16.30 4.05
C ASP A 538 4.91 -14.95 4.68
N PHE A 539 5.77 -14.44 5.58
CA PHE A 539 5.56 -13.17 6.28
C PHE A 539 6.74 -12.20 6.08
N GLY A 540 7.05 -11.91 4.80
CA GLY A 540 8.10 -10.96 4.43
C GLY A 540 9.53 -11.40 4.78
N HIS A 541 9.79 -12.72 4.96
CA HIS A 541 11.08 -13.26 5.41
C HIS A 541 11.55 -12.69 6.75
N CYS A 542 10.61 -12.32 7.64
CA CYS A 542 10.95 -11.91 9.00
C CYS A 542 11.56 -13.07 9.78
N VAL A 543 12.19 -12.74 10.91
CA VAL A 543 12.68 -13.74 11.87
C VAL A 543 11.75 -13.75 13.08
N ASP A 544 11.11 -14.88 13.32
CA ASP A 544 10.21 -15.08 14.45
C ASP A 544 10.93 -15.73 15.62
N GLY A 545 11.01 -15.03 16.75
CA GLY A 545 11.46 -15.61 18.01
C GLY A 545 10.28 -16.23 18.76
N LEU A 546 10.31 -17.53 19.05
CA LEU A 546 9.28 -18.17 19.86
C LEU A 546 9.44 -17.75 21.33
N MET A 547 8.55 -16.90 21.80
CA MET A 547 8.51 -16.40 23.17
C MET A 547 7.63 -17.32 24.03
N LEU A 548 8.07 -17.61 25.27
CA LEU A 548 7.31 -18.30 26.31
C LEU A 548 7.42 -17.50 27.62
N ALA A 549 6.29 -17.13 28.22
CA ALA A 549 6.25 -16.33 29.44
C ALA A 549 5.32 -16.93 30.51
N ASP A 550 5.72 -16.85 31.78
CA ASP A 550 4.92 -17.26 32.94
C ASP A 550 4.27 -16.03 33.60
N LEU A 551 2.95 -15.97 33.60
CA LEU A 551 2.17 -14.89 34.22
C LEU A 551 2.40 -14.80 35.74
N HIS A 552 2.80 -15.87 36.41
CA HIS A 552 3.17 -15.81 37.82
C HIS A 552 4.45 -15.01 38.08
N ALA A 553 5.31 -14.90 37.08
CA ALA A 553 6.53 -14.12 37.13
C ALA A 553 6.36 -12.66 36.64
N LEU A 554 5.13 -12.18 36.46
CA LEU A 554 4.89 -10.75 36.18
C LEU A 554 5.45 -9.88 37.30
N LYS A 555 6.15 -8.79 36.95
CA LYS A 555 6.59 -7.77 37.91
C LYS A 555 5.39 -7.17 38.65
N PRO A 556 5.44 -6.94 39.97
CA PRO A 556 4.29 -6.47 40.76
C PRO A 556 3.62 -5.21 40.17
N LYS A 557 4.43 -4.23 39.76
CA LYS A 557 3.93 -2.99 39.11
C LYS A 557 3.18 -3.26 37.78
N LYS A 558 3.62 -4.26 37.01
CA LYS A 558 3.00 -4.63 35.74
C LYS A 558 1.73 -5.43 35.97
N ARG A 559 1.74 -6.32 36.97
CA ARG A 559 0.53 -7.04 37.39
C ARG A 559 -0.54 -6.08 37.85
N ALA A 560 -0.24 -5.13 38.74
CA ALA A 560 -1.17 -4.10 39.21
C ALA A 560 -1.69 -3.20 38.07
N ARG A 561 -0.89 -2.99 37.03
CA ARG A 561 -1.25 -2.18 35.86
C ARG A 561 -2.23 -2.90 34.93
N TYR A 562 -1.94 -4.15 34.54
CA TYR A 562 -2.71 -4.89 33.53
C TYR A 562 -3.79 -5.77 34.12
N MET A 563 -3.66 -6.14 35.38
CA MET A 563 -4.57 -7.02 36.11
C MET A 563 -4.82 -6.43 37.52
N PRO A 564 -5.43 -5.21 37.57
CA PRO A 564 -5.74 -4.57 38.85
C PRO A 564 -6.70 -5.48 39.65
N ASN A 565 -6.44 -5.66 40.96
CA ASN A 565 -7.40 -6.38 41.82
C ASN A 565 -8.74 -5.71 41.67
N GLN A 566 -9.77 -6.46 41.35
CA GLN A 566 -11.13 -5.95 41.43
C GLN A 566 -11.36 -5.49 42.87
N THR A 567 -11.40 -4.18 43.11
CA THR A 567 -11.96 -3.64 44.34
C THR A 567 -13.43 -4.07 44.33
N SER A 568 -13.73 -5.02 45.23
CA SER A 568 -15.08 -5.48 45.58
C SER A 568 -16.02 -4.33 45.87
#